data_7bf4d82fc7b7de3292dcd84aea5ca167
#
_entry.id   7bf4d82fc7b7de3292dcd84aea5ca167
#
_cell.length_a   1.000
_cell.length_b   1.000
_cell.length_c   1.000
_cell.angle_alpha   90.00
_cell.angle_beta   90.00
_cell.angle_gamma   90.00
#
_symmetry.space_group_name_H-M   'P 1'
#
loop_
_entity.id
_entity.type
_entity.pdbx_description
1 polymer ?
#
loop_
_entity_poly.entity_id
_entity_poly.type
_entity_poly.pdbx_seq_one_letter_code
_entity_poly.pdbx_strand_id
1 'polypeptide(L)'
;MNVLVINGYCLSVNSSANLCHLAYLQGLVDAGAHVSSLSIDPADYPADLSMKIPDEIDRHYIRAISLYERLSHFKKGMFSADEQHTEGTVATPSRQPDGLIQSIKSRIRALYGPYGMDKVFYQKCKRFSCDVSFDLVISISHPPVSHLAAYRLLKTSRIKAKHWIQIWEDPWYSDVYGFNSQECVRREEKRLLSLAEKVCYVSPLTLRNQQKLFPESAEKMFWMPLTAYYKNDTPV
;
A
#
# COMPACT_ATOMS: atom_id res chain seq x y z
N MET A 1 -3.17 16.19 18.53
CA MET A 1 -2.63 14.81 18.42
C MET A 1 -1.85 14.71 17.11
N ASN A 2 -0.59 14.23 17.14
CA ASN A 2 0.24 14.05 15.94
C ASN A 2 0.07 12.62 15.42
N VAL A 3 -0.35 12.48 14.16
CA VAL A 3 -0.61 11.17 13.52
C VAL A 3 0.24 11.02 12.27
N LEU A 4 0.92 9.88 12.12
CA LEU A 4 1.58 9.51 10.89
C LEU A 4 0.84 8.35 10.21
N VAL A 5 0.40 8.56 8.97
CA VAL A 5 -0.22 7.54 8.15
C VAL A 5 0.79 7.02 7.12
N ILE A 6 1.06 5.72 7.12
CA ILE A 6 2.02 5.06 6.21
C ILE A 6 1.25 4.21 5.21
N ASN A 7 1.42 4.52 3.93
CA ASN A 7 0.86 3.77 2.81
C ASN A 7 1.96 3.47 1.79
N GLY A 8 2.23 2.20 1.53
CA GLY A 8 3.21 1.73 0.56
C GLY A 8 2.77 1.87 -0.90
N TYR A 9 1.78 2.72 -1.18
CA TYR A 9 1.25 3.04 -2.49
C TYR A 9 1.26 4.56 -2.71
N CYS A 10 1.03 5.01 -3.94
CA CYS A 10 0.92 6.44 -4.24
C CYS A 10 -0.52 6.92 -4.00
N LEU A 11 -0.70 7.79 -3.01
CA LEU A 11 -2.03 8.30 -2.60
C LEU A 11 -2.71 9.17 -3.67
N SER A 12 -1.97 9.73 -4.63
CA SER A 12 -2.53 10.57 -5.70
C SER A 12 -3.12 9.77 -6.86
N VAL A 13 -2.91 8.44 -6.90
CA VAL A 13 -3.46 7.57 -7.94
C VAL A 13 -4.98 7.50 -7.79
N ASN A 14 -5.70 7.73 -8.89
CA ASN A 14 -7.15 7.58 -8.95
C ASN A 14 -7.54 6.10 -8.84
N SER A 15 -7.94 5.70 -7.64
CA SER A 15 -8.36 4.33 -7.34
C SER A 15 -9.40 4.30 -6.21
N SER A 16 -10.22 3.25 -6.18
CA SER A 16 -11.21 3.04 -5.12
C SER A 16 -10.55 2.94 -3.73
N ALA A 17 -9.40 2.30 -3.63
CA ALA A 17 -8.65 2.20 -2.38
C ALA A 17 -8.21 3.58 -1.87
N ASN A 18 -7.69 4.44 -2.77
CA ASN A 18 -7.28 5.78 -2.36
C ASN A 18 -8.45 6.70 -1.97
N LEU A 19 -9.66 6.48 -2.50
CA LEU A 19 -10.85 7.15 -1.96
C LEU A 19 -11.05 6.87 -0.47
N CYS A 20 -10.85 5.63 -0.06
CA CYS A 20 -10.92 5.23 1.35
C CYS A 20 -9.75 5.78 2.17
N HIS A 21 -8.52 5.70 1.63
CA HIS A 21 -7.33 6.23 2.30
C HIS A 21 -7.43 7.73 2.54
N LEU A 22 -7.91 8.49 1.55
CA LEU A 22 -8.14 9.93 1.70
C LEU A 22 -9.27 10.23 2.69
N ALA A 23 -10.30 9.39 2.77
CA ALA A 23 -11.34 9.52 3.79
C ALA A 23 -10.78 9.37 5.21
N TYR A 24 -9.88 8.41 5.43
CA TYR A 24 -9.20 8.26 6.72
C TYR A 24 -8.35 9.49 7.05
N LEU A 25 -7.57 9.97 6.09
CA LEU A 25 -6.74 11.16 6.28
C LEU A 25 -7.58 12.41 6.60
N GLN A 26 -8.65 12.64 5.83
CA GLN A 26 -9.56 13.78 6.06
C GLN A 26 -10.26 13.66 7.41
N GLY A 27 -10.76 12.48 7.75
CA GLY A 27 -11.43 12.25 9.04
C GLY A 27 -10.51 12.52 10.24
N LEU A 28 -9.20 12.23 10.12
CA LEU A 28 -8.23 12.57 11.15
C LEU A 28 -8.01 14.10 11.26
N VAL A 29 -7.94 14.80 10.12
CA VAL A 29 -7.86 16.26 10.08
C VAL A 29 -9.11 16.89 10.69
N ASP A 30 -10.29 16.42 10.30
CA ASP A 30 -11.58 16.91 10.81
C ASP A 30 -11.74 16.69 12.33
N ALA A 31 -11.10 15.62 12.84
CA ALA A 31 -11.01 15.35 14.27
C ALA A 31 -9.96 16.20 15.01
N GLY A 32 -9.32 17.17 14.33
CA GLY A 32 -8.34 18.07 14.90
C GLY A 32 -6.94 17.48 15.11
N ALA A 33 -6.58 16.41 14.38
CA ALA A 33 -5.24 15.86 14.42
C ALA A 33 -4.30 16.62 13.45
N HIS A 34 -3.03 16.75 13.84
CA HIS A 34 -1.96 17.08 12.90
C HIS A 34 -1.54 15.81 12.18
N VAL A 35 -1.84 15.73 10.88
CA VAL A 35 -1.67 14.53 10.08
C VAL A 35 -0.46 14.66 9.17
N SER A 36 0.44 13.69 9.26
CA SER A 36 1.52 13.47 8.28
C SER A 36 1.25 12.19 7.50
N SER A 37 1.59 12.16 6.22
CA SER A 37 1.50 10.97 5.38
C SER A 37 2.87 10.58 4.84
N LEU A 38 3.17 9.28 4.81
CA LEU A 38 4.34 8.70 4.15
C LEU A 38 3.87 7.74 3.06
N SER A 39 4.13 8.09 1.80
CA SER A 39 3.67 7.32 0.64
C SER A 39 4.73 7.27 -0.48
N ILE A 40 4.41 6.56 -1.57
CA ILE A 40 5.26 6.58 -2.76
C ILE A 40 5.12 7.93 -3.46
N ASP A 41 6.26 8.42 -3.99
CA ASP A 41 6.34 9.67 -4.74
C ASP A 41 5.47 9.60 -6.01
N PRO A 42 4.53 10.55 -6.21
CA PRO A 42 3.73 10.61 -7.43
C PRO A 42 4.56 10.64 -8.72
N ALA A 43 5.75 11.25 -8.69
CA ALA A 43 6.68 11.27 -9.83
C ALA A 43 7.16 9.88 -10.27
N ASP A 44 7.00 8.87 -9.42
CA ASP A 44 7.37 7.50 -9.70
C ASP A 44 6.22 6.68 -10.34
N TYR A 45 5.02 7.27 -10.51
CA TYR A 45 3.82 6.57 -10.99
C TYR A 45 3.34 7.11 -12.34
N PRO A 46 3.31 6.27 -13.39
CA PRO A 46 2.74 6.61 -14.69
C PRO A 46 1.23 6.29 -14.73
N ALA A 47 0.45 6.87 -13.85
CA ALA A 47 -0.99 6.61 -13.73
C ALA A 47 -1.78 7.93 -13.67
N ASP A 48 -3.10 7.83 -13.67
CA ASP A 48 -3.95 8.98 -13.36
C ASP A 48 -3.73 9.42 -11.92
N LEU A 49 -3.14 10.60 -11.75
CA LEU A 49 -2.80 11.22 -10.47
C LEU A 49 -3.81 12.31 -10.08
N SER A 50 -5.07 12.15 -10.47
CA SER A 50 -6.10 13.17 -10.24
C SER A 50 -6.61 13.25 -8.79
N MET A 51 -6.26 12.28 -7.92
CA MET A 51 -6.64 12.32 -6.51
C MET A 51 -5.86 13.41 -5.78
N LYS A 52 -6.60 14.32 -5.13
CA LYS A 52 -6.01 15.40 -4.34
C LYS A 52 -5.94 15.01 -2.88
N ILE A 53 -4.73 15.01 -2.33
CA ILE A 53 -4.51 14.87 -0.89
C ILE A 53 -4.88 16.21 -0.24
N PRO A 54 -5.62 16.24 0.89
CA PRO A 54 -5.92 17.47 1.62
C PRO A 54 -4.68 18.31 1.91
N ASP A 55 -4.80 19.64 1.77
CA ASP A 55 -3.63 20.54 1.87
C ASP A 55 -3.09 20.65 3.30
N GLU A 56 -3.90 20.35 4.29
CA GLU A 56 -3.56 20.34 5.71
C GLU A 56 -2.63 19.19 6.13
N ILE A 57 -2.36 18.25 5.21
CA ILE A 57 -1.55 17.06 5.48
C ILE A 57 -0.10 17.31 5.11
N ASP A 58 0.81 17.10 6.05
CA ASP A 58 2.24 17.04 5.78
C ASP A 58 2.58 15.80 4.95
N ARG A 59 3.08 16.01 3.73
CA ARG A 59 3.30 14.94 2.75
C ARG A 59 4.77 14.57 2.69
N HIS A 60 5.08 13.32 3.02
CA HIS A 60 6.40 12.74 2.86
C HIS A 60 6.37 11.65 1.79
N TYR A 61 7.37 11.67 0.91
CA TYR A 61 7.42 10.77 -0.23
C TYR A 61 8.67 9.90 -0.23
N ILE A 62 8.49 8.65 -0.63
CA ILE A 62 9.58 7.68 -0.87
C ILE A 62 9.62 7.38 -2.36
N ARG A 63 10.75 7.64 -2.99
CA ARG A 63 11.00 7.18 -4.36
C ARG A 63 11.21 5.67 -4.38
N ALA A 64 10.22 4.93 -4.85
CA ALA A 64 10.15 3.48 -4.75
C ALA A 64 10.12 2.75 -6.10
N ILE A 65 10.53 3.39 -7.19
CA ILE A 65 10.69 2.72 -8.47
C ILE A 65 11.79 1.68 -8.38
N SER A 66 11.49 0.44 -8.75
CA SER A 66 12.48 -0.60 -8.93
C SER A 66 13.30 -0.37 -10.21
N LEU A 67 14.54 -0.90 -10.26
CA LEU A 67 15.34 -0.87 -11.48
C LEU A 67 14.63 -1.55 -12.66
N TYR A 68 13.83 -2.59 -12.38
CA TYR A 68 13.05 -3.30 -13.39
C TYR A 68 11.95 -2.41 -13.99
N GLU A 69 11.20 -1.68 -13.17
CA GLU A 69 10.18 -0.72 -13.62
C GLU A 69 10.81 0.39 -14.43
N ARG A 70 11.93 0.95 -13.97
CA ARG A 70 12.71 1.95 -14.74
C ARG A 70 13.08 1.44 -16.13
N LEU A 71 13.58 0.21 -16.23
CA LEU A 71 13.94 -0.40 -17.50
C LEU A 71 12.74 -0.71 -18.38
N SER A 72 11.59 -1.10 -17.79
CA SER A 72 10.37 -1.36 -18.53
C SER A 72 9.75 -0.07 -19.08
N HIS A 73 9.80 1.02 -18.33
CA HIS A 73 9.37 2.36 -18.77
C HIS A 73 10.26 2.89 -19.91
N PHE A 74 11.58 2.67 -19.82
CA PHE A 74 12.50 3.05 -20.89
C PHE A 74 12.18 2.32 -22.20
N LYS A 75 11.86 1.02 -22.13
CA LYS A 75 11.44 0.25 -23.30
C LYS A 75 10.10 0.71 -23.87
N LYS A 76 9.10 0.99 -23.05
CA LYS A 76 7.80 1.51 -23.53
C LYS A 76 7.94 2.88 -24.19
N GLY A 77 8.74 3.78 -23.64
CA GLY A 77 9.00 5.10 -24.25
C GLY A 77 9.72 5.03 -25.61
N MET A 78 10.55 4.00 -25.83
CA MET A 78 11.18 3.79 -27.16
C MET A 78 10.23 3.20 -28.21
N PHE A 79 9.19 2.44 -27.79
CA PHE A 79 8.24 1.83 -28.73
C PHE A 79 6.99 2.68 -28.96
N SER A 80 6.71 3.69 -28.11
CA SER A 80 5.55 4.58 -28.28
C SER A 80 5.76 5.72 -29.28
N ALA A 81 6.95 5.85 -29.87
CA ALA A 81 7.24 6.87 -30.88
C ALA A 81 6.82 6.48 -32.31
N ASP A 82 6.38 5.22 -32.54
CA ASP A 82 6.15 4.70 -33.89
C ASP A 82 4.70 4.24 -34.17
N GLU A 83 3.76 4.42 -33.22
CA GLU A 83 2.34 4.05 -33.45
C GLU A 83 1.39 5.25 -33.38
N GLN A 84 1.56 6.20 -34.29
CA GLN A 84 0.43 7.03 -34.76
C GLN A 84 0.05 6.57 -36.18
N HIS A 85 -1.20 6.14 -36.28
CA HIS A 85 -1.91 5.68 -37.51
C HIS A 85 -1.77 4.19 -37.86
N THR A 86 -2.75 3.42 -37.38
CA THR A 86 -3.60 2.62 -38.31
C THR A 86 -4.78 2.03 -37.51
N GLU A 87 -5.98 2.47 -37.87
CA GLU A 87 -7.25 1.81 -37.52
C GLU A 87 -7.34 0.44 -38.19
N GLY A 88 -7.74 -0.54 -37.41
CA GLY A 88 -8.38 -1.76 -37.89
C GLY A 88 -7.44 -2.87 -38.31
N THR A 89 -7.04 -3.72 -37.38
CA THR A 89 -6.75 -5.13 -37.72
C THR A 89 -6.97 -6.05 -36.51
N VAL A 90 -7.62 -7.18 -36.83
CA VAL A 90 -7.97 -8.33 -36.01
C VAL A 90 -6.85 -8.72 -35.03
N ALA A 91 -7.24 -8.97 -33.77
CA ALA A 91 -6.37 -9.44 -32.69
C ALA A 91 -5.61 -10.70 -33.12
N THR A 92 -4.30 -10.55 -33.34
CA THR A 92 -3.37 -11.67 -33.48
C THR A 92 -3.06 -12.21 -32.07
N PRO A 93 -3.01 -13.55 -31.86
CA PRO A 93 -2.71 -14.11 -30.57
C PRO A 93 -1.32 -13.68 -30.11
N SER A 94 -1.25 -13.03 -28.95
CA SER A 94 0.00 -12.59 -28.34
C SER A 94 0.96 -13.77 -28.17
N ARG A 95 2.12 -13.72 -28.79
CA ARG A 95 3.24 -14.63 -28.60
C ARG A 95 3.51 -14.76 -27.09
N GLN A 96 3.37 -15.97 -26.56
CA GLN A 96 3.76 -16.24 -25.17
C GLN A 96 5.24 -15.86 -25.00
N PRO A 97 5.58 -15.08 -23.99
CA PRO A 97 6.98 -14.71 -23.76
C PRO A 97 7.81 -15.98 -23.49
N ASP A 98 8.97 -16.06 -24.13
CA ASP A 98 9.90 -17.18 -24.04
C ASP A 98 10.11 -17.63 -22.57
N GLY A 99 10.12 -18.94 -22.33
CA GLY A 99 10.21 -19.52 -20.98
C GLY A 99 11.42 -19.04 -20.17
N LEU A 100 12.44 -18.53 -20.84
CA LEU A 100 13.64 -17.95 -20.23
C LEU A 100 13.33 -16.62 -19.56
N ILE A 101 12.49 -15.77 -20.16
CA ILE A 101 12.05 -14.48 -19.59
C ILE A 101 11.13 -14.71 -18.39
N GLN A 102 10.25 -15.72 -18.47
CA GLN A 102 9.39 -16.11 -17.33
C GLN A 102 10.23 -16.65 -16.17
N SER A 103 11.26 -17.46 -16.44
CA SER A 103 12.18 -17.97 -15.42
C SER A 103 12.95 -16.84 -14.73
N ILE A 104 13.44 -15.84 -15.48
CA ILE A 104 14.11 -14.68 -14.90
C ILE A 104 13.14 -13.85 -14.04
N LYS A 105 11.93 -13.61 -14.53
CA LYS A 105 10.89 -12.89 -13.77
C LYS A 105 10.52 -13.61 -12.47
N SER A 106 10.39 -14.93 -12.50
CA SER A 106 10.08 -15.72 -11.31
C SER A 106 11.22 -15.70 -10.29
N ARG A 107 12.47 -15.78 -10.73
CA ARG A 107 13.65 -15.64 -9.85
C ARG A 107 13.75 -14.26 -9.22
N ILE A 108 13.49 -13.20 -10.00
CA ILE A 108 13.45 -11.82 -9.46
C ILE A 108 12.34 -11.70 -8.42
N ARG A 109 11.12 -12.21 -8.70
CA ARG A 109 10.03 -12.21 -7.73
C ARG A 109 10.38 -12.97 -6.45
N ALA A 110 11.07 -14.11 -6.57
CA ALA A 110 11.50 -14.92 -5.41
C ALA A 110 12.45 -14.14 -4.48
N LEU A 111 13.29 -13.24 -5.01
CA LEU A 111 14.17 -12.40 -4.21
C LEU A 111 13.41 -11.37 -3.32
N TYR A 112 12.23 -10.97 -3.75
CA TYR A 112 11.40 -10.02 -3.00
C TYR A 112 10.47 -10.70 -1.98
N GLY A 113 10.38 -12.04 -2.02
CA GLY A 113 9.50 -12.82 -1.13
C GLY A 113 8.03 -12.51 -1.37
N PRO A 114 7.16 -12.70 -0.37
CA PRO A 114 5.72 -12.55 -0.54
C PRO A 114 5.27 -11.12 -0.89
N TYR A 115 6.08 -10.12 -0.61
CA TYR A 115 5.77 -8.71 -0.93
C TYR A 115 5.96 -8.32 -2.40
N GLY A 116 6.65 -9.17 -3.18
CA GLY A 116 6.94 -8.83 -4.57
C GLY A 116 7.66 -7.50 -4.72
N MET A 117 7.26 -6.73 -5.73
CA MET A 117 7.89 -5.44 -6.05
C MET A 117 7.64 -4.36 -4.98
N ASP A 118 6.57 -4.45 -4.21
CA ASP A 118 6.25 -3.50 -3.15
C ASP A 118 7.35 -3.45 -2.07
N LYS A 119 8.15 -4.51 -1.95
CA LYS A 119 9.30 -4.56 -1.04
C LYS A 119 10.32 -3.43 -1.28
N VAL A 120 10.31 -2.81 -2.46
CA VAL A 120 11.17 -1.66 -2.76
C VAL A 120 10.83 -0.49 -1.84
N PHE A 121 9.56 -0.23 -1.57
CA PHE A 121 9.13 0.78 -0.61
C PHE A 121 9.76 0.53 0.78
N TYR A 122 9.67 -0.69 1.28
CA TYR A 122 10.33 -1.07 2.54
C TYR A 122 11.85 -0.86 2.52
N GLN A 123 12.50 -1.19 1.41
CA GLN A 123 13.95 -1.02 1.29
C GLN A 123 14.36 0.45 1.30
N LYS A 124 13.53 1.32 0.71
CA LYS A 124 13.80 2.76 0.57
C LYS A 124 13.35 3.56 1.80
N CYS A 125 12.31 3.13 2.52
CA CYS A 125 11.80 3.83 3.69
C CYS A 125 12.87 4.01 4.80
N LYS A 126 13.93 3.19 4.81
CA LYS A 126 15.06 3.38 5.72
C LYS A 126 15.73 4.76 5.64
N ARG A 127 15.50 5.50 4.57
CA ARG A 127 16.03 6.87 4.38
C ARG A 127 15.15 7.93 5.02
N PHE A 128 13.92 7.58 5.33
CA PHE A 128 13.00 8.48 6.02
C PHE A 128 13.33 8.51 7.50
N SER A 129 13.32 9.70 8.08
CA SER A 129 13.33 9.93 9.52
C SER A 129 12.56 11.21 9.81
N CYS A 130 11.95 11.27 10.97
CA CYS A 130 11.21 12.44 11.42
C CYS A 130 11.46 12.62 12.92
N ASP A 131 11.81 13.84 13.33
CA ASP A 131 12.06 14.17 14.74
C ASP A 131 10.77 14.42 15.52
N VAL A 132 9.65 14.56 14.83
CA VAL A 132 8.32 14.67 15.45
C VAL A 132 8.01 13.38 16.21
N SER A 133 7.59 13.52 17.46
CA SER A 133 7.03 12.40 18.22
C SER A 133 5.54 12.28 17.88
N PHE A 134 5.15 11.14 17.30
CA PHE A 134 3.77 10.88 16.96
C PHE A 134 3.02 10.27 18.16
N ASP A 135 1.78 10.68 18.36
CA ASP A 135 0.89 10.00 19.30
C ASP A 135 0.41 8.66 18.72
N LEU A 136 0.22 8.61 17.39
CA LEU A 136 -0.29 7.45 16.69
C LEU A 136 0.40 7.29 15.33
N VAL A 137 0.82 6.07 15.03
CA VAL A 137 1.15 5.61 13.67
C VAL A 137 0.04 4.72 13.17
N ILE A 138 -0.46 4.98 11.98
CA ILE A 138 -1.41 4.13 11.25
C ILE A 138 -0.71 3.63 9.99
N SER A 139 -0.66 2.33 9.79
CA SER A 139 -0.24 1.73 8.53
C SER A 139 -1.43 1.09 7.83
N ILE A 140 -1.59 1.31 6.53
CA ILE A 140 -2.76 0.87 5.77
C ILE A 140 -2.33 -0.10 4.68
N SER A 141 -2.93 -1.28 4.59
CA SER A 141 -2.88 -2.16 3.43
C SER A 141 -4.11 -1.90 2.56
N HIS A 142 -4.07 -2.00 1.22
CA HIS A 142 -3.04 -2.50 0.36
C HIS A 142 -2.00 -1.43 0.00
N PRO A 143 -0.72 -1.75 -0.10
CA PRO A 143 -0.10 -3.07 0.03
C PRO A 143 0.35 -3.40 1.47
N PRO A 144 0.49 -4.69 1.86
CA PRO A 144 0.93 -5.09 3.19
C PRO A 144 2.32 -4.60 3.59
N VAL A 145 3.12 -4.18 2.62
CA VAL A 145 4.45 -3.58 2.84
C VAL A 145 4.39 -2.32 3.69
N SER A 146 3.24 -1.64 3.76
CA SER A 146 2.99 -0.49 4.64
C SER A 146 3.25 -0.85 6.10
N HIS A 147 2.76 -2.02 6.53
CA HIS A 147 2.94 -2.51 7.89
C HIS A 147 4.40 -2.87 8.18
N LEU A 148 5.07 -3.49 7.20
CA LEU A 148 6.48 -3.82 7.30
C LEU A 148 7.36 -2.56 7.40
N ALA A 149 7.02 -1.52 6.64
CA ALA A 149 7.70 -0.23 6.69
C ALA A 149 7.51 0.48 8.04
N ALA A 150 6.27 0.52 8.55
CA ALA A 150 5.97 1.07 9.87
C ALA A 150 6.78 0.37 10.97
N TYR A 151 6.77 -0.96 11.00
CA TYR A 151 7.57 -1.74 11.93
C TYR A 151 9.07 -1.38 11.86
N ARG A 152 9.61 -1.28 10.65
CA ARG A 152 11.02 -0.93 10.47
C ARG A 152 11.35 0.44 11.03
N LEU A 153 10.57 1.45 10.69
CA LEU A 153 10.80 2.83 11.10
C LEU A 153 10.74 2.97 12.63
N LEU A 154 9.76 2.32 13.26
CA LEU A 154 9.62 2.27 14.73
C LEU A 154 10.80 1.52 15.37
N LYS A 155 11.10 0.30 14.90
CA LYS A 155 12.18 -0.53 15.45
C LYS A 155 13.56 0.11 15.35
N THR A 156 13.81 0.88 14.31
CA THR A 156 15.09 1.56 14.10
C THR A 156 15.12 2.99 14.65
N SER A 157 14.10 3.38 15.41
CA SER A 157 13.95 4.72 15.99
C SER A 157 14.06 5.86 14.98
N ARG A 158 13.70 5.57 13.72
CA ARG A 158 13.61 6.57 12.65
C ARG A 158 12.40 7.49 12.83
N ILE A 159 11.37 6.97 13.46
CA ILE A 159 10.22 7.67 13.97
C ILE A 159 9.97 7.24 15.40
N LYS A 160 9.34 8.11 16.18
CA LYS A 160 8.90 7.81 17.56
C LYS A 160 7.38 7.87 17.59
N ALA A 161 6.72 6.88 18.18
CA ALA A 161 5.28 6.88 18.38
C ALA A 161 4.91 6.21 19.70
N LYS A 162 3.78 6.66 20.27
CA LYS A 162 3.20 6.04 21.47
C LYS A 162 2.43 4.77 21.11
N HIS A 163 1.66 4.82 19.99
CA HIS A 163 0.78 3.74 19.55
C HIS A 163 0.99 3.44 18.07
N TRP A 164 0.78 2.18 17.68
CA TRP A 164 0.77 1.75 16.29
C TRP A 164 -0.41 0.83 16.01
N ILE A 165 -1.23 1.23 15.00
CA ILE A 165 -2.40 0.49 14.52
C ILE A 165 -2.19 0.11 13.06
N GLN A 166 -2.59 -1.12 12.71
CA GLN A 166 -2.70 -1.58 11.33
C GLN A 166 -4.15 -1.51 10.87
N ILE A 167 -4.38 -1.01 9.64
CA ILE A 167 -5.67 -1.12 8.95
C ILE A 167 -5.49 -2.08 7.79
N TRP A 168 -6.30 -3.15 7.78
CA TRP A 168 -6.33 -4.16 6.75
C TRP A 168 -7.66 -4.07 6.00
N GLU A 169 -7.64 -3.49 4.79
CA GLU A 169 -8.82 -3.41 3.94
C GLU A 169 -9.21 -4.79 3.43
N ASP A 170 -8.22 -5.55 2.96
CA ASP A 170 -8.34 -6.95 2.61
C ASP A 170 -7.33 -7.80 3.38
N PRO A 171 -7.65 -9.05 3.74
CA PRO A 171 -6.68 -9.98 4.28
C PRO A 171 -5.64 -10.31 3.19
N TRP A 172 -4.41 -10.54 3.59
CA TRP A 172 -3.36 -10.91 2.64
C TRP A 172 -3.38 -12.40 2.33
N TYR A 173 -3.40 -13.22 3.38
CA TYR A 173 -3.59 -14.67 3.23
C TYR A 173 -5.08 -14.98 3.12
N SER A 174 -5.42 -15.89 2.19
CA SER A 174 -6.81 -16.30 1.98
C SER A 174 -7.72 -15.11 1.62
N ASP A 175 -7.23 -14.26 0.73
CA ASP A 175 -8.03 -13.19 0.15
C ASP A 175 -9.25 -13.77 -0.59
N VAL A 176 -10.26 -12.95 -0.80
CA VAL A 176 -11.52 -13.36 -1.46
C VAL A 176 -11.31 -13.85 -2.90
N TYR A 177 -10.17 -13.55 -3.51
CA TYR A 177 -9.80 -13.96 -4.87
C TYR A 177 -8.95 -15.21 -4.90
N GLY A 178 -8.47 -15.72 -3.75
CA GLY A 178 -7.66 -16.92 -3.64
C GLY A 178 -6.23 -16.80 -4.20
N PHE A 179 -5.76 -15.60 -4.48
CA PHE A 179 -4.43 -15.38 -5.07
C PHE A 179 -3.27 -15.64 -4.11
N ASN A 180 -3.53 -15.54 -2.80
CA ASN A 180 -2.51 -15.58 -1.76
C ASN A 180 -2.74 -16.70 -0.74
N SER A 181 -2.88 -17.94 -1.21
CA SER A 181 -3.05 -19.11 -0.34
C SER A 181 -1.74 -19.78 0.08
N GLN A 182 -0.59 -19.14 -0.16
CA GLN A 182 0.72 -19.71 0.13
C GLN A 182 1.06 -19.61 1.62
N GLU A 183 1.62 -20.67 2.19
CA GLU A 183 2.00 -20.72 3.61
C GLU A 183 3.05 -19.66 4.00
N CYS A 184 3.89 -19.22 3.07
CA CYS A 184 4.82 -18.11 3.33
C CYS A 184 4.10 -16.77 3.55
N VAL A 185 2.98 -16.53 2.86
CA VAL A 185 2.12 -15.35 3.06
C VAL A 185 1.44 -15.44 4.43
N ARG A 186 0.87 -16.61 4.76
CA ARG A 186 0.23 -16.83 6.07
C ARG A 186 1.17 -16.57 7.24
N ARG A 187 2.40 -17.12 7.16
CA ARG A 187 3.41 -16.91 8.21
C ARG A 187 3.81 -15.43 8.35
N GLU A 188 3.95 -14.74 7.24
CA GLU A 188 4.34 -13.33 7.26
C GLU A 188 3.20 -12.42 7.75
N GLU A 189 1.95 -12.68 7.33
CA GLU A 189 0.78 -11.98 7.87
C GLU A 189 0.66 -12.19 9.37
N LYS A 190 0.72 -13.44 9.84
CA LYS A 190 0.75 -13.76 11.28
C LYS A 190 1.82 -12.94 12.02
N ARG A 191 3.03 -12.87 11.46
CA ARG A 191 4.10 -12.08 12.03
C ARG A 191 3.76 -10.59 12.09
N LEU A 192 3.21 -10.00 11.02
CA LEU A 192 2.83 -8.59 10.98
C LEU A 192 1.74 -8.28 12.02
N LEU A 193 0.71 -9.13 12.09
CA LEU A 193 -0.38 -8.99 13.06
C LEU A 193 0.14 -9.00 14.50
N SER A 194 1.15 -9.81 14.81
CA SER A 194 1.73 -9.87 16.16
C SER A 194 2.44 -8.59 16.59
N LEU A 195 2.93 -7.78 15.65
CA LEU A 195 3.80 -6.63 15.90
C LEU A 195 3.04 -5.35 16.29
N ALA A 196 1.83 -5.15 15.78
CA ALA A 196 1.03 -3.98 16.07
C ALA A 196 0.32 -4.09 17.43
N GLU A 197 -0.04 -2.94 17.99
CA GLU A 197 -0.84 -2.86 19.22
C GLU A 197 -2.30 -3.22 18.94
N LYS A 198 -2.85 -2.71 17.85
CA LYS A 198 -4.21 -2.99 17.37
C LYS A 198 -4.22 -3.24 15.88
N VAL A 199 -5.19 -4.04 15.45
CA VAL A 199 -5.41 -4.43 14.06
C VAL A 199 -6.87 -4.20 13.70
N CYS A 200 -7.10 -3.33 12.73
CA CYS A 200 -8.43 -2.98 12.23
C CYS A 200 -8.71 -3.70 10.92
N TYR A 201 -9.87 -4.34 10.82
CA TYR A 201 -10.44 -4.82 9.56
C TYR A 201 -11.66 -3.96 9.18
N VAL A 202 -11.98 -3.91 7.89
CA VAL A 202 -13.08 -3.05 7.39
C VAL A 202 -14.43 -3.76 7.32
N SER A 203 -14.48 -5.02 7.71
CA SER A 203 -15.68 -5.85 7.67
C SER A 203 -15.78 -6.75 8.91
N PRO A 204 -16.95 -6.87 9.55
CA PRO A 204 -17.14 -7.79 10.66
C PRO A 204 -17.02 -9.26 10.24
N LEU A 205 -17.29 -9.59 8.98
CA LEU A 205 -17.09 -10.93 8.44
C LEU A 205 -15.61 -11.26 8.33
N THR A 206 -14.83 -10.34 7.73
CA THR A 206 -13.39 -10.45 7.64
C THR A 206 -12.76 -10.57 9.02
N LEU A 207 -13.13 -9.71 9.96
CA LEU A 207 -12.67 -9.78 11.35
C LEU A 207 -12.84 -11.19 11.94
N ARG A 208 -14.08 -11.74 11.88
CA ARG A 208 -14.38 -13.08 12.42
C ARG A 208 -13.53 -14.18 11.77
N ASN A 209 -13.33 -14.11 10.47
CA ASN A 209 -12.49 -15.06 9.74
C ASN A 209 -11.03 -14.95 10.17
N GLN A 210 -10.51 -13.74 10.27
CA GLN A 210 -9.12 -13.49 10.65
C GLN A 210 -8.85 -13.87 12.11
N GLN A 211 -9.79 -13.64 13.02
CA GLN A 211 -9.70 -14.11 14.42
C GLN A 211 -9.60 -15.64 14.51
N LYS A 212 -10.31 -16.37 13.63
CA LYS A 212 -10.20 -17.85 13.56
C LYS A 212 -8.87 -18.31 12.96
N LEU A 213 -8.36 -17.60 11.96
CA LEU A 213 -7.09 -17.95 11.29
C LEU A 213 -5.87 -17.63 12.14
N PHE A 214 -5.93 -16.57 12.95
CA PHE A 214 -4.84 -16.05 13.77
C PHE A 214 -5.30 -15.78 15.22
N PRO A 215 -5.68 -16.84 15.95
CA PRO A 215 -6.27 -16.72 17.28
C PRO A 215 -5.36 -16.03 18.30
N GLU A 216 -4.05 -16.14 18.13
CA GLU A 216 -3.06 -15.48 18.99
C GLU A 216 -3.04 -13.94 18.90
N SER A 217 -3.65 -13.39 17.86
CA SER A 217 -3.80 -11.95 17.66
C SER A 217 -5.24 -11.47 17.78
N ALA A 218 -6.18 -12.36 18.05
CA ALA A 218 -7.62 -12.08 18.01
C ALA A 218 -8.06 -10.92 18.95
N GLU A 219 -7.47 -10.83 20.14
CA GLU A 219 -7.79 -9.77 21.13
C GLU A 219 -7.39 -8.36 20.69
N LYS A 220 -6.45 -8.25 19.75
CA LYS A 220 -6.03 -6.97 19.18
C LYS A 220 -6.91 -6.51 18.03
N MET A 221 -7.69 -7.45 17.47
CA MET A 221 -8.47 -7.24 16.26
C MET A 221 -9.80 -6.59 16.56
N PHE A 222 -10.13 -5.59 15.78
CA PHE A 222 -11.45 -4.93 15.78
C PHE A 222 -11.85 -4.59 14.35
N TRP A 223 -13.05 -4.10 14.15
CA TRP A 223 -13.50 -3.65 12.85
C TRP A 223 -14.01 -2.22 12.88
N MET A 224 -13.89 -1.56 11.75
CA MET A 224 -14.40 -0.23 11.48
C MET A 224 -14.92 -0.24 10.03
N PRO A 225 -16.07 0.36 9.75
CA PRO A 225 -16.61 0.34 8.39
C PRO A 225 -15.65 1.03 7.42
N LEU A 226 -15.58 0.50 6.19
CA LEU A 226 -14.89 1.16 5.12
C LEU A 226 -15.63 2.45 4.77
N THR A 227 -14.89 3.56 4.73
CA THR A 227 -15.41 4.87 4.35
C THR A 227 -14.79 5.30 3.05
N ALA A 228 -15.52 6.09 2.26
CA ALA A 228 -14.97 6.71 1.07
C ALA A 228 -15.05 8.24 1.22
N TYR A 229 -14.01 8.93 0.75
CA TYR A 229 -14.01 10.38 0.68
C TYR A 229 -14.87 10.80 -0.51
N TYR A 230 -15.95 11.50 -0.20
CA TYR A 230 -16.81 12.09 -1.21
C TYR A 230 -17.11 13.54 -0.81
N LYS A 231 -16.51 14.48 -1.53
CA LYS A 231 -16.85 15.90 -1.39
C LYS A 231 -17.94 16.22 -2.39
N ASN A 232 -19.16 16.36 -1.88
CA ASN A 232 -20.27 16.81 -2.71
C ASN A 232 -20.24 18.34 -2.73
N ASP A 233 -19.70 18.94 -3.77
CA ASP A 233 -19.68 20.40 -3.95
C ASP A 233 -21.01 20.93 -4.53
N THR A 234 -21.99 20.05 -4.77
CA THR A 234 -23.35 20.43 -5.18
C THR A 234 -24.22 20.60 -3.95
N PRO A 235 -24.71 21.80 -3.66
CA PRO A 235 -25.73 21.97 -2.62
C PRO A 235 -26.98 21.18 -3.04
N VAL A 236 -27.50 20.37 -2.13
CA VAL A 236 -28.78 19.66 -2.29
C VAL A 236 -29.92 20.66 -2.18
#